data_d16cec99a0e3678e7b93321c0e9c8926
#
_entry.id   d16cec99a0e3678e7b93321c0e9c8926
#
_cell.length_a   1.000
_cell.length_b   1.000
_cell.length_c   1.000
_cell.angle_alpha   90.00
_cell.angle_beta   90.00
_cell.angle_gamma   90.00
#
_symmetry.space_group_name_H-M   'P 1'
#
loop_
_entity.id
_entity.type
_entity.pdbx_description
1 polymer ?
#
loop_
_entity_poly.entity_id
_entity_poly.type
_entity_poly.pdbx_seq_one_letter_code
_entity_poly.pdbx_strand_id
1 'polypeptide(L)'
;MKTTYLLLCLLGIGSVSGAGQTKQPQKIGDFIESTSYNEHRRNATRSLQYTPDGDDFVCINGKNRFTRALYGSHTAFRLETSDRPVFAAYTKKNPKHICFKLQTSGGTVALDSTEHCESRYTAGRRSYNLFHPSFEGGNLSIATLALPDKEGAIWQFNARNFKGSNPILLASISEIRNSKLNRNGDMGADPADSFEAPLQPQQLQSCPAQIDGTLYILLENQELRTLTTAEGETLFKKAEAARSETASRIRIETPDPYFNTLGGTLAMAADGIWDGEVWLHGAIGWRMPLSGWRAAYTGDVLGWHDRARTHFNAYAASQVTEVPNTLPHPAQDSALHLARSVKKWGTPQYSNGYICRNSHRNNQMHHYDMNLCYIDELLWHFKWTGDLDYVRQMWPVITRHLAWEKLNYDPDNDGLYDAYACIWASDALYYNSGGAVSYTHLRAHETTLHL
;
A
#
# COMPACT_ATOMS: atom_id res chain seq x y z
N MET A 1 -1.39 6.97 36.38
CA MET A 1 0.07 7.01 36.27
C MET A 1 0.63 6.62 34.90
N LYS A 2 -0.20 6.53 33.84
CA LYS A 2 0.26 6.15 32.48
C LYS A 2 0.38 7.32 31.49
N THR A 3 0.03 8.51 31.89
CA THR A 3 -0.01 9.70 31.01
C THR A 3 1.28 10.54 31.04
N THR A 4 2.16 10.30 31.98
CA THR A 4 3.35 11.15 32.21
C THR A 4 4.56 10.73 31.36
N TYR A 5 4.61 9.47 30.86
CA TYR A 5 5.75 8.99 30.08
C TYR A 5 5.73 9.36 28.59
N LEU A 6 4.58 9.70 28.06
CA LEU A 6 4.48 10.11 26.63
C LEU A 6 4.96 11.54 26.38
N LEU A 7 4.98 12.37 27.44
CA LEU A 7 5.39 13.77 27.33
C LEU A 7 6.91 13.96 27.35
N LEU A 8 7.66 13.00 27.92
CA LEU A 8 9.12 13.09 28.04
C LEU A 8 9.86 12.68 26.76
N CYS A 9 9.28 11.83 25.91
CA CYS A 9 9.90 11.43 24.64
C CYS A 9 9.80 12.50 23.54
N LEU A 10 8.91 13.49 23.68
CA LEU A 10 8.75 14.59 22.70
C LEU A 10 9.66 15.79 23.01
N LEU A 11 10.28 15.84 24.16
CA LEU A 11 11.15 16.96 24.57
C LEU A 11 12.65 16.76 24.26
N GLY A 12 13.01 15.60 23.68
CA GLY A 12 14.41 15.22 23.41
C GLY A 12 14.94 15.49 22.00
N ILE A 13 14.15 16.08 21.11
CA ILE A 13 14.60 16.37 19.73
C ILE A 13 14.66 17.89 19.52
N GLY A 14 15.65 18.51 20.12
CA GLY A 14 15.82 19.91 19.89
C GLY A 14 17.01 20.49 20.62
N SER A 15 18.23 20.19 20.20
CA SER A 15 19.33 21.12 20.36
C SER A 15 20.57 20.67 19.59
N VAL A 16 20.70 21.16 18.37
CA VAL A 16 22.02 21.49 17.82
C VAL A 16 22.02 22.98 17.62
N SER A 17 22.77 23.65 18.46
CA SER A 17 22.79 25.08 18.65
C SER A 17 23.72 25.77 17.67
N GLY A 18 23.19 26.76 16.96
CA GLY A 18 23.91 27.98 16.64
C GLY A 18 23.62 29.02 17.72
N ALA A 19 24.61 29.71 18.25
CA ALA A 19 24.49 30.65 19.33
C ALA A 19 23.51 31.81 19.02
N GLY A 20 22.63 32.09 19.97
CA GLY A 20 21.87 33.33 20.00
C GLY A 20 20.37 33.14 20.20
N GLN A 21 19.91 33.47 21.37
CA GLN A 21 18.54 33.63 21.86
C GLN A 21 17.83 32.32 22.25
N THR A 22 17.72 32.14 23.54
CA THR A 22 16.79 31.19 24.20
C THR A 22 15.35 31.58 23.89
N LYS A 23 14.79 30.98 22.82
CA LYS A 23 13.33 31.03 22.64
C LYS A 23 12.71 30.07 23.64
N GLN A 24 11.73 30.55 24.41
CA GLN A 24 10.91 29.69 25.26
C GLN A 24 10.28 28.56 24.42
N PRO A 25 10.14 27.37 24.97
CA PRO A 25 9.47 26.27 24.26
C PRO A 25 8.03 26.67 23.93
N GLN A 26 7.69 26.72 22.65
CA GLN A 26 6.34 26.96 22.18
C GLN A 26 5.45 25.79 22.60
N LYS A 27 4.25 26.08 23.05
CA LYS A 27 3.22 25.06 23.29
C LYS A 27 2.85 24.39 21.95
N ILE A 28 2.44 23.13 21.98
CA ILE A 28 2.06 22.38 20.77
C ILE A 28 0.97 23.11 19.98
N GLY A 29 0.02 23.77 20.66
CA GLY A 29 -1.00 24.60 20.02
C GLY A 29 -0.43 25.80 19.26
N ASP A 30 0.59 26.45 19.82
CA ASP A 30 1.25 27.61 19.20
C ASP A 30 2.07 27.21 17.96
N PHE A 31 2.53 25.95 17.89
CA PHE A 31 3.22 25.43 16.71
C PHE A 31 2.29 25.27 15.50
N ILE A 32 1.05 24.87 15.74
CA ILE A 32 0.04 24.71 14.68
C ILE A 32 -0.44 26.10 14.20
N GLU A 33 -0.45 27.09 15.06
CA GLU A 33 -0.85 28.48 14.75
C GLU A 33 0.33 29.38 14.37
N SER A 34 1.55 28.85 14.33
CA SER A 34 2.71 29.68 14.01
C SER A 34 2.57 30.30 12.62
N THR A 35 2.85 31.60 12.54
CA THR A 35 2.80 32.34 11.27
C THR A 35 3.66 31.73 10.20
N SER A 36 4.83 31.20 10.54
CA SER A 36 5.71 30.51 9.59
C SER A 36 5.10 29.24 8.99
N TYR A 37 4.36 28.44 9.79
CA TYR A 37 3.66 27.26 9.29
C TYR A 37 2.50 27.66 8.38
N ASN A 38 1.72 28.65 8.79
CA ASN A 38 0.61 29.16 8.00
C ASN A 38 1.08 29.87 6.73
N GLU A 39 2.19 30.58 6.76
CA GLU A 39 2.81 31.20 5.59
C GLU A 39 3.35 30.14 4.62
N HIS A 40 4.03 29.11 5.13
CA HIS A 40 4.49 27.99 4.32
C HIS A 40 3.33 27.23 3.68
N ARG A 41 2.25 27.03 4.42
CA ARG A 41 1.03 26.40 3.93
C ARG A 41 0.29 27.27 2.90
N ARG A 42 0.22 28.59 3.12
CA ARG A 42 -0.39 29.53 2.17
C ARG A 42 0.43 29.69 0.88
N ASN A 43 1.73 29.65 1.01
CA ASN A 43 2.66 29.72 -0.13
C ASN A 43 2.90 28.35 -0.79
N ALA A 44 2.36 27.27 -0.23
CA ALA A 44 2.36 25.99 -0.91
C ALA A 44 1.54 26.13 -2.19
N THR A 45 2.20 26.01 -3.33
CA THR A 45 1.59 26.09 -4.68
C THR A 45 0.57 24.99 -4.97
N ARG A 46 0.33 24.10 -4.02
CA ARG A 46 -0.69 23.06 -4.06
C ARG A 46 -2.01 23.59 -3.52
N SER A 47 -2.88 24.04 -4.42
CA SER A 47 -4.30 24.07 -4.09
C SER A 47 -4.78 22.65 -3.79
N LEU A 48 -5.45 22.44 -2.68
CA LEU A 48 -6.15 21.18 -2.41
C LEU A 48 -7.22 21.02 -3.49
N GLN A 49 -7.02 20.07 -4.39
CA GLN A 49 -7.95 19.80 -5.49
C GLN A 49 -9.08 18.86 -5.06
N TYR A 50 -8.89 18.15 -3.96
CA TYR A 50 -9.86 17.24 -3.39
C TYR A 50 -10.44 17.78 -2.10
N THR A 51 -11.75 17.78 -2.01
CA THR A 51 -12.51 18.16 -0.82
C THR A 51 -13.28 16.95 -0.28
N PRO A 52 -13.39 16.79 1.04
CA PRO A 52 -14.19 15.74 1.61
C PRO A 52 -15.69 16.04 1.44
N ASP A 53 -16.46 14.98 1.19
CA ASP A 53 -17.91 14.98 1.16
C ASP A 53 -18.40 13.70 1.83
N GLY A 54 -18.72 13.74 3.11
CA GLY A 54 -18.89 12.56 3.95
C GLY A 54 -17.59 11.76 4.03
N ASP A 55 -17.65 10.47 3.71
CA ASP A 55 -16.48 9.57 3.67
C ASP A 55 -15.74 9.60 2.31
N ASP A 56 -16.19 10.40 1.38
CA ASP A 56 -15.66 10.49 0.03
C ASP A 56 -14.73 11.68 -0.15
N PHE A 57 -13.82 11.57 -1.11
CA PHE A 57 -13.06 12.69 -1.68
C PHE A 57 -13.62 13.08 -3.04
N VAL A 58 -13.92 14.35 -3.22
CA VAL A 58 -14.47 14.93 -4.45
C VAL A 58 -13.49 15.90 -5.09
N CYS A 59 -13.33 15.82 -6.41
CA CYS A 59 -12.56 16.77 -7.21
C CYS A 59 -13.39 17.21 -8.42
N ILE A 60 -13.51 18.51 -8.61
CA ILE A 60 -14.19 19.09 -9.76
C ILE A 60 -13.14 19.56 -10.78
N ASN A 61 -13.31 19.14 -12.03
CA ASN A 61 -12.47 19.54 -13.16
C ASN A 61 -10.96 19.36 -12.88
N GLY A 62 -10.59 18.17 -12.41
CA GLY A 62 -9.21 17.81 -12.16
C GLY A 62 -8.32 17.92 -13.40
N LYS A 63 -7.00 17.89 -13.19
CA LYS A 63 -5.97 18.09 -14.22
C LYS A 63 -5.44 16.77 -14.83
N ASN A 64 -6.25 15.73 -14.83
CA ASN A 64 -5.89 14.39 -15.33
C ASN A 64 -4.68 13.79 -14.61
N ARG A 65 -4.70 13.84 -13.28
CA ARG A 65 -3.64 13.26 -12.44
C ARG A 65 -4.09 11.94 -11.85
N PHE A 66 -3.22 10.95 -11.91
CA PHE A 66 -3.43 9.68 -11.22
C PHE A 66 -3.22 9.86 -9.71
N THR A 67 -4.25 9.64 -8.93
CA THR A 67 -4.27 10.01 -7.52
C THR A 67 -4.75 8.91 -6.60
N ARG A 68 -5.40 7.87 -7.10
CA ARG A 68 -5.94 6.74 -6.32
C ARG A 68 -5.83 5.44 -7.09
N ALA A 69 -5.44 4.39 -6.38
CA ALA A 69 -5.45 3.04 -6.90
C ALA A 69 -6.63 2.25 -6.35
N LEU A 70 -7.21 1.39 -7.19
CA LEU A 70 -8.14 0.35 -6.80
C LEU A 70 -7.39 -0.98 -6.84
N TYR A 71 -7.50 -1.77 -5.77
CA TYR A 71 -6.77 -3.01 -5.61
C TYR A 71 -7.68 -4.21 -5.80
N GLY A 72 -7.20 -5.21 -6.53
CA GLY A 72 -7.78 -6.53 -6.52
C GLY A 72 -7.31 -7.31 -5.28
N SER A 73 -8.23 -7.85 -4.50
CA SER A 73 -7.92 -8.67 -3.34
C SER A 73 -7.11 -9.90 -3.74
N HIS A 74 -6.12 -10.29 -2.93
CA HIS A 74 -5.29 -11.49 -3.11
C HIS A 74 -4.50 -11.56 -4.44
N THR A 75 -4.47 -10.48 -5.21
CA THR A 75 -3.83 -10.45 -6.52
C THR A 75 -2.77 -9.36 -6.63
N ALA A 76 -1.98 -9.42 -7.71
CA ALA A 76 -1.05 -8.35 -8.05
C ALA A 76 -1.73 -7.20 -8.80
N PHE A 77 -3.01 -7.29 -9.07
CA PHE A 77 -3.73 -6.30 -9.87
C PHE A 77 -3.92 -4.98 -9.14
N ARG A 78 -3.68 -3.91 -9.85
CA ARG A 78 -3.96 -2.55 -9.42
C ARG A 78 -4.46 -1.74 -10.61
N LEU A 79 -5.56 -1.02 -10.41
CA LEU A 79 -6.05 -0.04 -11.36
C LEU A 79 -5.76 1.36 -10.80
N GLU A 80 -4.80 2.05 -11.38
CA GLU A 80 -4.59 3.48 -11.12
C GLU A 80 -5.71 4.28 -11.76
N THR A 81 -6.27 5.20 -11.00
CA THR A 81 -7.36 6.06 -11.45
C THR A 81 -6.96 7.53 -11.41
N SER A 82 -7.28 8.24 -12.48
CA SER A 82 -7.06 9.67 -12.59
C SER A 82 -8.23 10.48 -11.99
N ASP A 83 -8.01 11.77 -11.79
CA ASP A 83 -9.08 12.72 -11.44
C ASP A 83 -9.97 13.09 -12.66
N ARG A 84 -9.71 12.46 -13.81
CA ARG A 84 -10.57 12.35 -14.99
C ARG A 84 -10.64 10.90 -15.45
N PRO A 85 -11.64 10.46 -16.24
CA PRO A 85 -11.85 9.04 -16.52
C PRO A 85 -10.80 8.45 -17.50
N VAL A 86 -9.57 8.39 -17.03
CA VAL A 86 -8.43 7.69 -17.62
C VAL A 86 -7.84 6.76 -16.56
N PHE A 87 -7.39 5.59 -17.00
CA PHE A 87 -6.97 4.52 -16.10
C PHE A 87 -5.67 3.89 -16.58
N ALA A 88 -4.90 3.38 -15.63
CA ALA A 88 -3.74 2.55 -15.89
C ALA A 88 -3.88 1.23 -15.13
N ALA A 89 -4.05 0.13 -15.85
CA ALA A 89 -4.17 -1.20 -15.28
C ALA A 89 -2.80 -1.84 -15.15
N TYR A 90 -2.45 -2.26 -13.95
CA TYR A 90 -1.22 -2.97 -13.66
C TYR A 90 -1.53 -4.43 -13.30
N THR A 91 -0.96 -5.32 -14.07
CA THR A 91 -0.66 -6.68 -13.67
C THR A 91 0.84 -6.79 -13.41
N LYS A 92 1.33 -7.88 -12.90
CA LYS A 92 2.76 -8.01 -12.52
C LYS A 92 3.77 -7.66 -13.63
N LYS A 93 3.37 -7.67 -14.91
CA LYS A 93 4.32 -7.56 -16.04
C LYS A 93 3.93 -6.61 -17.16
N ASN A 94 2.68 -6.25 -17.32
CA ASN A 94 2.22 -5.52 -18.51
C ASN A 94 1.21 -4.43 -18.16
N PRO A 95 1.67 -3.21 -17.84
CA PRO A 95 0.76 -2.11 -17.60
C PRO A 95 0.06 -1.69 -18.88
N LYS A 96 -1.23 -1.40 -18.77
CA LYS A 96 -2.07 -0.97 -19.89
C LYS A 96 -2.72 0.36 -19.57
N HIS A 97 -2.75 1.23 -20.55
CA HIS A 97 -3.52 2.48 -20.52
C HIS A 97 -4.93 2.23 -21.05
N ILE A 98 -5.94 2.71 -20.33
CA ILE A 98 -7.35 2.53 -20.67
C ILE A 98 -8.00 3.90 -20.71
N CYS A 99 -8.65 4.21 -21.84
CA CYS A 99 -9.41 5.43 -22.00
C CYS A 99 -10.73 5.18 -22.74
N PHE A 100 -11.62 6.14 -22.62
CA PHE A 100 -12.96 6.07 -23.18
C PHE A 100 -13.29 7.33 -23.95
N LYS A 101 -14.02 7.16 -25.05
CA LYS A 101 -14.66 8.25 -25.81
C LYS A 101 -16.14 7.97 -25.89
N LEU A 102 -16.94 9.01 -25.95
CA LEU A 102 -18.37 8.92 -26.18
C LEU A 102 -18.72 9.56 -27.53
N GLN A 103 -19.38 8.80 -28.35
CA GLN A 103 -19.92 9.28 -29.65
C GLN A 103 -21.42 9.52 -29.49
N THR A 104 -21.87 10.71 -29.81
CA THR A 104 -23.26 11.17 -29.77
C THR A 104 -23.63 11.82 -31.12
N SER A 105 -24.88 12.27 -31.25
CA SER A 105 -25.30 13.12 -32.37
C SER A 105 -24.50 14.41 -32.46
N GLY A 106 -24.07 14.98 -31.36
CA GLY A 106 -23.26 16.20 -31.27
C GLY A 106 -21.76 16.01 -31.52
N GLY A 107 -21.29 14.76 -31.76
CA GLY A 107 -19.91 14.46 -32.06
C GLY A 107 -19.26 13.42 -31.13
N THR A 108 -17.96 13.26 -31.29
CA THR A 108 -17.15 12.32 -30.46
C THR A 108 -16.28 13.10 -29.50
N VAL A 109 -16.37 12.78 -28.19
CA VAL A 109 -15.63 13.43 -27.10
C VAL A 109 -14.84 12.39 -26.32
N ALA A 110 -13.57 12.68 -26.06
CA ALA A 110 -12.79 11.92 -25.08
C ALA A 110 -13.30 12.25 -23.66
N LEU A 111 -13.55 11.22 -22.83
CA LEU A 111 -14.20 11.43 -21.55
C LEU A 111 -13.30 12.19 -20.54
N ASP A 112 -11.99 12.12 -20.69
CA ASP A 112 -11.01 12.91 -19.91
C ASP A 112 -10.98 14.40 -20.30
N SER A 113 -11.58 14.77 -21.44
CA SER A 113 -11.61 16.12 -22.00
C SER A 113 -13.00 16.78 -21.92
N THR A 114 -13.92 16.20 -21.14
CA THR A 114 -15.24 16.77 -20.91
C THR A 114 -15.17 18.12 -20.20
N GLU A 115 -16.07 19.03 -20.51
CA GLU A 115 -16.09 20.38 -19.96
C GLU A 115 -16.31 20.37 -18.44
N HIS A 116 -17.19 19.49 -17.95
CA HIS A 116 -17.40 19.28 -16.54
C HIS A 116 -17.17 17.81 -16.17
N CYS A 117 -16.33 17.60 -15.18
CA CYS A 117 -16.03 16.31 -14.61
C CYS A 117 -15.99 16.43 -13.08
N GLU A 118 -17.01 15.91 -12.41
CA GLU A 118 -16.93 15.61 -10.99
C GLU A 118 -16.37 14.21 -10.82
N SER A 119 -15.22 14.07 -10.18
CA SER A 119 -14.66 12.79 -9.81
C SER A 119 -14.74 12.57 -8.31
N ARG A 120 -15.17 11.38 -7.90
CA ARG A 120 -15.38 10.99 -6.52
C ARG A 120 -14.63 9.70 -6.23
N TYR A 121 -13.90 9.68 -5.13
CA TYR A 121 -13.29 8.48 -4.60
C TYR A 121 -13.98 8.09 -3.29
N THR A 122 -14.69 7.00 -3.33
CA THR A 122 -15.16 6.25 -2.16
C THR A 122 -14.15 5.14 -1.92
N ALA A 123 -13.74 4.84 -0.70
CA ALA A 123 -12.71 3.84 -0.42
C ALA A 123 -12.83 2.58 -1.29
N GLY A 124 -11.91 2.38 -2.24
CA GLY A 124 -11.89 1.28 -3.20
C GLY A 124 -12.81 1.41 -4.42
N ARG A 125 -13.51 2.53 -4.60
CA ARG A 125 -14.34 2.81 -5.78
C ARG A 125 -14.00 4.18 -6.35
N ARG A 126 -13.95 4.30 -7.67
CA ARG A 126 -13.83 5.58 -8.37
C ARG A 126 -15.07 5.82 -9.20
N SER A 127 -15.66 7.01 -9.09
CA SER A 127 -16.82 7.40 -9.90
C SER A 127 -16.64 8.79 -10.50
N TYR A 128 -17.36 9.03 -11.60
CA TYR A 128 -17.33 10.28 -12.33
C TYR A 128 -18.74 10.66 -12.78
N ASN A 129 -19.05 11.96 -12.75
CA ASN A 129 -20.21 12.55 -13.37
C ASN A 129 -19.72 13.55 -14.43
N LEU A 130 -20.13 13.35 -15.67
CA LEU A 130 -19.61 14.07 -16.82
C LEU A 130 -20.72 14.81 -17.56
N PHE A 131 -20.40 16.05 -17.91
CA PHE A 131 -21.23 16.88 -18.77
C PHE A 131 -20.36 17.50 -19.88
N HIS A 132 -20.93 17.59 -21.08
CA HIS A 132 -20.29 18.22 -22.22
C HIS A 132 -21.34 18.76 -23.18
N PRO A 133 -21.13 19.88 -23.90
CA PRO A 133 -22.09 20.40 -24.87
C PRO A 133 -22.54 19.39 -25.93
N SER A 134 -21.64 18.54 -26.40
CA SER A 134 -21.94 17.45 -27.36
C SER A 134 -22.90 16.39 -26.80
N PHE A 135 -23.17 16.38 -25.46
CA PHE A 135 -24.15 15.46 -24.88
C PHE A 135 -25.58 16.00 -25.00
N GLU A 136 -25.76 17.22 -25.56
CA GLU A 136 -27.06 17.83 -25.85
C GLU A 136 -28.01 17.85 -24.65
N GLY A 137 -27.47 18.09 -23.46
CA GLY A 137 -28.19 18.10 -22.17
C GLY A 137 -28.20 16.75 -21.46
N GLY A 138 -27.59 15.72 -22.06
CA GLY A 138 -27.35 14.46 -21.40
C GLY A 138 -26.22 14.51 -20.38
N ASN A 139 -26.17 13.53 -19.50
CA ASN A 139 -25.05 13.29 -18.59
C ASN A 139 -24.63 11.83 -18.59
N LEU A 140 -23.35 11.60 -18.36
CA LEU A 140 -22.78 10.26 -18.22
C LEU A 140 -22.19 10.09 -16.85
N SER A 141 -22.67 9.07 -16.13
CA SER A 141 -22.09 8.63 -14.87
C SER A 141 -21.27 7.36 -15.09
N ILE A 142 -20.10 7.29 -14.44
CA ILE A 142 -19.21 6.14 -14.49
C ILE A 142 -18.91 5.71 -13.07
N ALA A 143 -18.95 4.41 -12.79
CA ALA A 143 -18.43 3.83 -11.55
C ALA A 143 -17.47 2.70 -11.87
N THR A 144 -16.35 2.62 -11.12
CA THR A 144 -15.25 1.70 -11.40
C THR A 144 -14.83 0.97 -10.14
N LEU A 145 -14.66 -0.34 -10.25
CA LEU A 145 -14.22 -1.24 -9.20
C LEU A 145 -13.13 -2.18 -9.71
N ALA A 146 -12.15 -2.50 -8.89
CA ALA A 146 -11.33 -3.69 -9.11
C ALA A 146 -12.14 -4.94 -8.74
N LEU A 147 -11.84 -6.06 -9.40
CA LEU A 147 -12.51 -7.33 -9.09
C LEU A 147 -11.90 -7.98 -7.84
N PRO A 148 -12.71 -8.58 -6.97
CA PRO A 148 -12.19 -9.44 -5.90
C PRO A 148 -11.66 -10.75 -6.50
N ASP A 149 -10.55 -11.25 -5.97
CA ASP A 149 -9.94 -12.54 -6.30
C ASP A 149 -9.55 -12.75 -7.79
N LYS A 150 -9.47 -11.65 -8.57
CA LYS A 150 -9.12 -11.68 -9.98
C LYS A 150 -8.31 -10.46 -10.40
N GLU A 151 -7.44 -10.66 -11.38
CA GLU A 151 -6.73 -9.56 -12.03
C GLU A 151 -7.63 -8.90 -13.07
N GLY A 152 -8.42 -7.90 -12.64
CA GLY A 152 -9.35 -7.22 -13.51
C GLY A 152 -10.10 -6.07 -12.85
N ALA A 153 -10.89 -5.37 -13.66
CA ALA A 153 -11.73 -4.26 -13.22
C ALA A 153 -13.03 -4.21 -14.01
N ILE A 154 -14.05 -3.64 -13.40
CA ILE A 154 -15.36 -3.45 -14.04
C ILE A 154 -15.74 -1.97 -13.99
N TRP A 155 -16.24 -1.48 -15.11
CA TRP A 155 -16.84 -0.15 -15.25
C TRP A 155 -18.33 -0.29 -15.51
N GLN A 156 -19.13 0.51 -14.80
CA GLN A 156 -20.55 0.73 -15.06
C GLN A 156 -20.71 2.14 -15.64
N PHE A 157 -21.32 2.24 -16.80
CA PHE A 157 -21.66 3.49 -17.46
C PHE A 157 -23.17 3.66 -17.48
N ASN A 158 -23.67 4.81 -17.01
CA ASN A 158 -25.08 5.17 -17.06
C ASN A 158 -25.25 6.45 -17.86
N ALA A 159 -25.93 6.35 -19.00
CA ALA A 159 -26.27 7.49 -19.84
C ALA A 159 -27.72 7.93 -19.54
N ARG A 160 -27.90 9.22 -19.25
CA ARG A 160 -29.23 9.79 -18.97
C ARG A 160 -29.49 11.05 -19.77
N ASN A 161 -30.73 11.25 -20.18
CA ASN A 161 -31.21 12.47 -20.83
C ASN A 161 -30.53 12.81 -22.17
N PHE A 162 -29.89 11.83 -22.83
CA PHE A 162 -29.36 12.04 -24.17
C PHE A 162 -30.51 12.20 -25.19
N LYS A 163 -30.39 13.17 -26.06
CA LYS A 163 -31.35 13.40 -27.14
C LYS A 163 -30.97 12.59 -28.40
N GLY A 164 -31.94 12.12 -29.12
CA GLY A 164 -31.69 11.36 -30.36
C GLY A 164 -31.40 9.88 -30.10
N SER A 165 -30.37 9.34 -30.74
CA SER A 165 -29.96 7.95 -30.58
C SER A 165 -29.13 7.74 -29.32
N ASN A 166 -29.19 6.52 -28.76
CA ASN A 166 -28.34 6.14 -27.62
C ASN A 166 -26.85 6.35 -27.95
N PRO A 167 -26.06 6.90 -27.01
CA PRO A 167 -24.66 7.17 -27.26
C PRO A 167 -23.85 5.86 -27.39
N ILE A 168 -22.76 5.93 -28.17
CA ILE A 168 -21.83 4.81 -28.33
C ILE A 168 -20.56 5.08 -27.54
N LEU A 169 -20.24 4.19 -26.62
CA LEU A 169 -18.97 4.19 -25.90
C LEU A 169 -17.90 3.54 -26.78
N LEU A 170 -16.76 4.20 -26.88
CA LEU A 170 -15.57 3.69 -27.53
C LEU A 170 -14.52 3.47 -26.44
N ALA A 171 -14.39 2.23 -25.98
CA ALA A 171 -13.38 1.83 -25.01
C ALA A 171 -12.10 1.42 -25.74
N SER A 172 -10.96 1.86 -25.27
CA SER A 172 -9.65 1.49 -25.85
C SER A 172 -8.63 1.15 -24.79
N ILE A 173 -7.78 0.17 -25.13
CA ILE A 173 -6.65 -0.27 -24.33
C ILE A 173 -5.38 -0.18 -25.17
N SER A 174 -4.31 0.33 -24.57
CA SER A 174 -3.00 0.48 -25.22
C SER A 174 -1.87 0.27 -24.23
N GLU A 175 -0.63 0.18 -24.71
CA GLU A 175 0.55 0.20 -23.83
C GLU A 175 0.69 1.54 -23.10
N ILE A 176 1.37 1.54 -21.98
CA ILE A 176 1.80 2.75 -21.27
C ILE A 176 3.12 3.26 -21.89
N ARG A 177 3.26 4.57 -22.05
CA ARG A 177 4.41 5.21 -22.70
C ARG A 177 5.76 4.82 -22.11
N ASN A 178 5.90 4.91 -20.79
CA ASN A 178 7.16 4.83 -20.09
C ASN A 178 7.06 3.86 -18.90
N SER A 179 6.71 2.62 -19.15
CA SER A 179 6.62 1.64 -18.09
C SER A 179 7.97 1.39 -17.42
N LYS A 180 8.12 1.84 -16.18
CA LYS A 180 9.29 1.60 -15.32
C LYS A 180 8.97 0.63 -14.19
N LEU A 181 8.32 -0.48 -14.51
CA LEU A 181 7.95 -1.49 -13.52
C LEU A 181 9.15 -2.18 -12.85
N ASN A 182 10.31 -2.14 -13.49
CA ASN A 182 11.54 -2.74 -12.98
C ASN A 182 12.28 -1.72 -12.09
N ARG A 183 11.77 -1.49 -10.92
CA ARG A 183 12.49 -0.73 -9.91
C ARG A 183 13.35 -1.67 -9.07
N ASN A 184 14.58 -1.30 -8.90
CA ASN A 184 15.54 -1.99 -8.03
C ASN A 184 15.42 -1.51 -6.59
N GLY A 185 14.21 -1.43 -6.06
CA GLY A 185 13.99 -1.04 -4.68
C GLY A 185 14.09 0.47 -4.41
N ASP A 186 14.09 1.29 -5.41
CA ASP A 186 14.14 2.73 -5.27
C ASP A 186 12.79 3.31 -4.82
N MET A 187 12.82 4.23 -3.85
CA MET A 187 11.63 4.87 -3.27
C MET A 187 11.03 5.99 -4.14
N GLY A 188 11.57 6.24 -5.29
CA GLY A 188 11.04 7.24 -6.21
C GLY A 188 9.65 6.88 -6.75
N ALA A 189 8.72 7.83 -6.82
CA ALA A 189 7.47 7.65 -7.53
C ALA A 189 7.70 7.55 -9.03
N ASP A 190 6.86 6.80 -9.77
CA ASP A 190 6.91 6.85 -11.22
C ASP A 190 6.65 8.27 -11.70
N PRO A 191 7.37 8.76 -12.72
CA PRO A 191 7.05 10.04 -13.32
C PRO A 191 5.58 10.09 -13.74
N ALA A 192 4.97 11.26 -13.65
CA ALA A 192 3.55 11.42 -14.00
C ALA A 192 3.22 10.94 -15.42
N ASP A 193 4.18 11.08 -16.34
CA ASP A 193 4.08 10.63 -17.73
C ASP A 193 4.14 9.11 -17.90
N SER A 194 4.49 8.35 -16.87
CA SER A 194 4.50 6.88 -16.91
C SER A 194 3.11 6.28 -17.12
N PHE A 195 2.06 7.02 -16.75
CA PHE A 195 0.67 6.57 -16.88
C PHE A 195 -0.01 7.07 -18.15
N GLU A 196 0.68 7.86 -18.95
CA GLU A 196 0.12 8.42 -20.17
C GLU A 196 0.15 7.41 -21.32
N ALA A 197 -0.80 7.55 -22.24
CA ALA A 197 -0.78 6.82 -23.50
C ALA A 197 0.49 7.15 -24.30
N PRO A 198 1.06 6.21 -25.07
CA PRO A 198 2.18 6.50 -25.95
C PRO A 198 1.81 7.56 -26.99
N LEU A 199 2.80 8.35 -27.45
CA LEU A 199 2.59 9.41 -28.46
C LEU A 199 2.01 8.88 -29.76
N GLN A 200 2.33 7.64 -30.12
CA GLN A 200 1.71 6.90 -31.20
C GLN A 200 1.14 5.61 -30.62
N PRO A 201 -0.09 5.64 -30.09
CA PRO A 201 -0.68 4.47 -29.48
C PRO A 201 -0.90 3.39 -30.55
N GLN A 202 -0.18 2.29 -30.42
CA GLN A 202 -0.68 1.06 -31.01
C GLN A 202 -1.93 0.70 -30.21
N GLN A 203 -3.08 0.99 -30.77
CA GLN A 203 -4.35 0.60 -30.19
C GLN A 203 -4.43 -0.92 -30.24
N LEU A 204 -4.28 -1.57 -29.08
CA LEU A 204 -4.29 -3.03 -29.02
C LEU A 204 -5.71 -3.58 -29.21
N GLN A 205 -6.70 -2.83 -28.71
CA GLN A 205 -8.11 -3.23 -28.81
C GLN A 205 -9.03 -2.01 -28.76
N SER A 206 -10.08 -2.05 -29.54
CA SER A 206 -11.22 -1.11 -29.45
C SER A 206 -12.50 -1.90 -29.24
N CYS A 207 -13.32 -1.45 -28.31
CA CYS A 207 -14.59 -2.07 -27.98
C CYS A 207 -15.70 -1.01 -28.09
N PRO A 208 -16.33 -0.84 -29.28
CA PRO A 208 -17.50 0.03 -29.41
C PRO A 208 -18.73 -0.65 -28.81
N ALA A 209 -19.50 0.07 -27.99
CA ALA A 209 -20.72 -0.43 -27.40
C ALA A 209 -21.77 0.66 -27.23
N GLN A 210 -22.99 0.41 -27.65
CA GLN A 210 -24.11 1.31 -27.43
C GLN A 210 -24.54 1.30 -25.98
N ILE A 211 -24.77 2.49 -25.38
CA ILE A 211 -25.28 2.60 -24.02
C ILE A 211 -26.80 2.74 -24.08
N ASP A 212 -27.50 1.67 -23.76
CA ASP A 212 -28.95 1.68 -23.57
C ASP A 212 -29.26 1.64 -22.07
N GLY A 213 -29.36 2.83 -21.47
CA GLY A 213 -29.47 3.02 -20.03
C GLY A 213 -28.17 2.71 -19.29
N THR A 214 -27.84 1.44 -19.10
CA THR A 214 -26.62 0.99 -18.40
C THR A 214 -25.79 0.05 -19.25
N LEU A 215 -24.49 0.32 -19.32
CA LEU A 215 -23.49 -0.51 -19.98
C LEU A 215 -22.41 -0.94 -19.01
N TYR A 216 -21.96 -2.18 -19.10
CA TYR A 216 -20.84 -2.70 -18.35
C TYR A 216 -19.68 -3.09 -19.26
N ILE A 217 -18.47 -2.61 -18.92
CA ILE A 217 -17.21 -3.01 -19.54
C ILE A 217 -16.38 -3.74 -18.50
N LEU A 218 -15.84 -4.88 -18.88
CA LEU A 218 -14.94 -5.70 -18.06
C LEU A 218 -13.54 -5.68 -18.64
N LEU A 219 -12.56 -5.47 -17.80
CA LEU A 219 -11.16 -5.79 -18.05
C LEU A 219 -10.83 -7.10 -17.34
N GLU A 220 -10.45 -8.12 -18.08
CA GLU A 220 -9.96 -9.39 -17.56
C GLU A 220 -8.94 -9.95 -18.54
N ASN A 221 -7.88 -10.58 -18.07
CA ASN A 221 -6.79 -11.10 -18.93
C ASN A 221 -6.20 -10.07 -19.89
N GLN A 222 -6.15 -8.80 -19.48
CA GLN A 222 -5.67 -7.66 -20.27
C GLN A 222 -6.52 -7.32 -21.53
N GLU A 223 -7.73 -7.80 -21.60
CA GLU A 223 -8.69 -7.53 -22.66
C GLU A 223 -9.93 -6.83 -22.11
N LEU A 224 -10.47 -5.92 -22.94
CA LEU A 224 -11.75 -5.27 -22.66
C LEU A 224 -12.86 -6.02 -23.39
N ARG A 225 -13.97 -6.26 -22.67
CA ARG A 225 -15.18 -6.81 -23.28
C ARG A 225 -16.43 -6.17 -22.70
N THR A 226 -17.47 -6.08 -23.49
CA THR A 226 -18.81 -5.71 -23.06
C THR A 226 -19.47 -6.88 -22.39
N LEU A 227 -20.19 -6.63 -21.31
CA LEU A 227 -21.03 -7.60 -20.64
C LEU A 227 -22.51 -7.39 -20.99
N THR A 228 -23.29 -8.45 -20.94
CA THR A 228 -24.76 -8.30 -20.86
C THR A 228 -25.13 -7.56 -19.58
N THR A 229 -26.26 -6.87 -19.57
CA THR A 229 -26.70 -6.11 -18.38
C THR A 229 -26.79 -7.00 -17.14
N ALA A 230 -27.32 -8.21 -17.27
CA ALA A 230 -27.46 -9.15 -16.14
C ALA A 230 -26.10 -9.64 -15.59
N GLU A 231 -25.16 -10.00 -16.48
CA GLU A 231 -23.81 -10.39 -16.07
C GLU A 231 -23.07 -9.22 -15.38
N GLY A 232 -23.14 -8.03 -16.00
CA GLY A 232 -22.49 -6.83 -15.50
C GLY A 232 -23.03 -6.42 -14.14
N GLU A 233 -24.34 -6.42 -13.96
CA GLU A 233 -24.99 -6.10 -12.70
C GLU A 233 -24.59 -7.08 -11.58
N THR A 234 -24.58 -8.37 -11.89
CA THR A 234 -24.19 -9.42 -10.94
C THR A 234 -22.74 -9.25 -10.50
N LEU A 235 -21.83 -9.06 -11.46
CA LEU A 235 -20.40 -8.92 -11.19
C LEU A 235 -20.11 -7.61 -10.45
N PHE A 236 -20.75 -6.50 -10.85
CA PHE A 236 -20.59 -5.20 -10.21
C PHE A 236 -21.08 -5.23 -8.76
N LYS A 237 -22.25 -5.82 -8.50
CA LYS A 237 -22.78 -6.00 -7.12
C LYS A 237 -21.84 -6.84 -6.26
N LYS A 238 -21.29 -7.93 -6.81
CA LYS A 238 -20.30 -8.76 -6.10
C LYS A 238 -19.05 -7.97 -5.74
N ALA A 239 -18.50 -7.21 -6.68
CA ALA A 239 -17.31 -6.39 -6.46
C ALA A 239 -17.59 -5.27 -5.44
N GLU A 240 -18.75 -4.61 -5.51
CA GLU A 240 -19.14 -3.56 -4.57
C GLU A 240 -19.36 -4.12 -3.16
N ALA A 241 -19.95 -5.30 -3.02
CA ALA A 241 -20.13 -5.95 -1.72
C ALA A 241 -18.77 -6.27 -1.07
N ALA A 242 -17.85 -6.88 -1.80
CA ALA A 242 -16.50 -7.19 -1.30
C ALA A 242 -15.72 -5.92 -0.92
N ARG A 243 -15.77 -4.88 -1.76
CA ARG A 243 -15.20 -3.57 -1.47
C ARG A 243 -15.78 -2.98 -0.18
N SER A 244 -17.10 -2.96 -0.06
CA SER A 244 -17.78 -2.38 1.08
C SER A 244 -17.47 -3.12 2.38
N GLU A 245 -17.41 -4.44 2.34
CA GLU A 245 -17.01 -5.26 3.48
C GLU A 245 -15.60 -4.89 3.95
N THR A 246 -14.64 -4.81 3.04
CA THR A 246 -13.26 -4.42 3.36
C THR A 246 -13.19 -2.98 3.88
N ALA A 247 -13.81 -2.03 3.18
CA ALA A 247 -13.77 -0.62 3.55
C ALA A 247 -14.43 -0.32 4.91
N SER A 248 -15.45 -1.09 5.29
CA SER A 248 -16.16 -0.89 6.56
C SER A 248 -15.39 -1.33 7.80
N ARG A 249 -14.21 -1.96 7.65
CA ARG A 249 -13.40 -2.43 8.78
C ARG A 249 -12.78 -1.31 9.60
N ILE A 250 -12.59 -0.13 9.00
CA ILE A 250 -12.16 1.07 9.73
C ILE A 250 -13.15 2.19 9.44
N ARG A 251 -13.75 2.71 10.49
CA ARG A 251 -14.53 3.94 10.46
C ARG A 251 -13.85 4.98 11.33
N ILE A 252 -13.66 6.16 10.78
CA ILE A 252 -13.10 7.31 11.49
C ILE A 252 -14.18 8.40 11.52
N GLU A 253 -14.45 8.90 12.71
CA GLU A 253 -15.40 9.98 12.93
C GLU A 253 -14.76 11.04 13.84
N THR A 254 -14.38 12.16 13.28
CA THR A 254 -13.67 13.25 13.95
C THR A 254 -14.25 14.58 13.49
N PRO A 255 -13.93 15.69 14.19
CA PRO A 255 -14.27 17.02 13.69
C PRO A 255 -13.57 17.42 12.38
N ASP A 256 -12.50 16.75 12.00
CA ASP A 256 -11.78 17.00 10.75
C ASP A 256 -12.30 16.07 9.63
N PRO A 257 -13.04 16.62 8.64
CA PRO A 257 -13.62 15.81 7.57
C PRO A 257 -12.58 15.14 6.68
N TYR A 258 -11.34 15.64 6.62
CA TYR A 258 -10.26 14.99 5.87
C TYR A 258 -9.82 13.69 6.51
N PHE A 259 -9.76 13.63 7.85
CA PHE A 259 -9.45 12.39 8.55
C PHE A 259 -10.53 11.33 8.35
N ASN A 260 -11.78 11.75 8.28
CA ASN A 260 -12.91 10.81 8.16
C ASN A 260 -12.87 10.00 6.87
N THR A 261 -12.26 10.53 5.79
CA THR A 261 -12.11 9.84 4.51
C THR A 261 -10.99 8.77 4.50
N LEU A 262 -10.18 8.69 5.56
CA LEU A 262 -9.01 7.79 5.58
C LEU A 262 -9.36 6.36 5.99
N GLY A 263 -10.38 6.15 6.86
CA GLY A 263 -10.64 4.85 7.47
C GLY A 263 -10.75 3.71 6.47
N GLY A 264 -11.76 3.75 5.62
CA GLY A 264 -11.94 2.73 4.59
C GLY A 264 -10.79 2.63 3.60
N THR A 265 -10.13 3.75 3.29
CA THR A 265 -8.96 3.78 2.39
C THR A 265 -7.78 3.00 2.97
N LEU A 266 -7.52 3.10 4.27
CA LEU A 266 -6.47 2.34 4.94
C LEU A 266 -6.76 0.83 4.91
N ALA A 267 -8.02 0.44 5.16
CA ALA A 267 -8.43 -0.95 5.07
C ALA A 267 -8.25 -1.52 3.66
N MET A 268 -8.65 -0.77 2.63
CA MET A 268 -8.47 -1.16 1.23
C MET A 268 -6.98 -1.27 0.84
N ALA A 269 -6.12 -0.38 1.34
CA ALA A 269 -4.69 -0.45 1.08
C ALA A 269 -4.04 -1.68 1.75
N ALA A 270 -4.45 -1.99 2.97
CA ALA A 270 -3.96 -3.17 3.70
C ALA A 270 -4.40 -4.49 3.01
N ASP A 271 -5.63 -4.54 2.50
CA ASP A 271 -6.10 -5.68 1.69
C ASP A 271 -5.33 -5.80 0.37
N GLY A 272 -5.02 -4.67 -0.26
CA GLY A 272 -4.31 -4.62 -1.56
C GLY A 272 -2.88 -5.15 -1.54
N ILE A 273 -2.25 -5.26 -0.37
CA ILE A 273 -0.92 -5.86 -0.21
C ILE A 273 -0.95 -7.29 0.33
N TRP A 274 -2.12 -7.86 0.58
CA TRP A 274 -2.30 -9.26 0.93
C TRP A 274 -2.29 -10.13 -0.33
N ASP A 275 -1.46 -11.17 -0.39
CA ASP A 275 -1.33 -12.04 -1.56
C ASP A 275 -2.07 -13.38 -1.44
N GLY A 276 -2.82 -13.54 -0.37
CA GLY A 276 -3.52 -14.79 -0.03
C GLY A 276 -2.81 -15.61 1.04
N GLU A 277 -1.53 -15.33 1.31
CA GLU A 277 -0.74 -16.04 2.32
C GLU A 277 0.01 -15.09 3.25
N VAL A 278 0.65 -14.05 2.69
CA VAL A 278 1.44 -13.10 3.47
C VAL A 278 1.12 -11.67 3.06
N TRP A 279 1.32 -10.72 3.98
CA TRP A 279 1.40 -9.32 3.60
C TRP A 279 2.75 -9.04 2.96
N LEU A 280 2.70 -8.33 1.86
CA LEU A 280 3.86 -7.92 1.10
C LEU A 280 4.31 -6.52 1.53
N HIS A 281 5.55 -6.17 1.20
CA HIS A 281 6.09 -4.84 1.48
C HIS A 281 5.26 -3.71 0.86
N GLY A 282 4.70 -3.93 -0.30
CA GLY A 282 3.86 -2.96 -1.00
C GLY A 282 3.09 -3.55 -2.17
N ALA A 283 2.47 -2.66 -2.93
CA ALA A 283 1.75 -3.00 -4.14
C ALA A 283 2.73 -3.38 -5.28
N ILE A 284 2.50 -3.07 -6.49
CA ILE A 284 3.13 -3.62 -7.70
C ILE A 284 4.67 -3.63 -7.70
N GLY A 285 5.33 -2.49 -7.64
CA GLY A 285 6.80 -2.38 -7.76
C GLY A 285 7.53 -2.99 -6.57
N TRP A 286 6.92 -2.91 -5.40
CA TRP A 286 7.42 -3.41 -4.13
C TRP A 286 6.64 -4.61 -3.60
N ARG A 287 5.99 -5.35 -4.47
CA ARG A 287 5.27 -6.58 -4.11
C ARG A 287 6.25 -7.71 -3.77
N MET A 288 6.94 -7.53 -2.66
CA MET A 288 7.99 -8.44 -2.19
C MET A 288 7.64 -9.00 -0.83
N PRO A 289 7.84 -10.30 -0.60
CA PRO A 289 7.73 -10.90 0.72
C PRO A 289 8.86 -10.38 1.62
N LEU A 290 8.51 -9.96 2.82
CA LEU A 290 9.42 -9.61 3.91
C LEU A 290 8.82 -10.11 5.21
N SER A 291 9.61 -10.81 6.02
CA SER A 291 9.13 -11.47 7.23
C SER A 291 8.58 -10.50 8.29
N GLY A 292 9.17 -9.32 8.42
CA GLY A 292 8.74 -8.32 9.38
C GLY A 292 8.89 -6.91 8.82
N TRP A 293 7.89 -6.42 8.09
CA TRP A 293 7.85 -5.06 7.57
C TRP A 293 6.63 -4.28 8.08
N ARG A 294 6.23 -4.52 9.33
CA ARG A 294 5.09 -3.85 9.98
C ARG A 294 3.73 -4.13 9.35
N ALA A 295 3.66 -4.88 8.26
CA ALA A 295 2.40 -5.13 7.58
C ALA A 295 1.49 -6.06 8.40
N ALA A 296 2.04 -7.00 9.15
CA ALA A 296 1.27 -7.93 9.97
C ALA A 296 0.61 -7.25 11.18
N TYR A 297 1.11 -6.11 11.67
CA TYR A 297 0.40 -5.31 12.68
C TYR A 297 -1.00 -4.89 12.24
N THR A 298 -1.20 -4.66 10.94
CA THR A 298 -2.51 -4.23 10.41
C THR A 298 -3.53 -5.34 10.42
N GLY A 299 -3.11 -6.60 10.38
CA GLY A 299 -4.00 -7.74 10.34
C GLY A 299 -4.93 -7.81 11.55
N ASP A 300 -4.35 -7.75 12.74
CA ASP A 300 -5.10 -7.85 13.98
C ASP A 300 -5.98 -6.63 14.24
N VAL A 301 -5.46 -5.43 13.98
CA VAL A 301 -6.23 -4.17 14.11
C VAL A 301 -7.47 -4.17 13.21
N LEU A 302 -7.38 -4.79 12.03
CA LEU A 302 -8.47 -4.92 11.08
C LEU A 302 -9.38 -6.14 11.36
N GLY A 303 -9.10 -6.93 12.41
CA GLY A 303 -9.83 -8.15 12.72
C GLY A 303 -9.53 -9.32 11.78
N TRP A 304 -8.40 -9.28 11.07
CA TRP A 304 -7.93 -10.37 10.20
C TRP A 304 -6.97 -11.31 10.92
N HIS A 305 -7.39 -11.81 12.09
CA HIS A 305 -6.56 -12.68 12.92
C HIS A 305 -6.12 -13.96 12.21
N ASP A 306 -6.99 -14.54 11.36
CA ASP A 306 -6.66 -15.72 10.57
C ASP A 306 -5.60 -15.42 9.51
N ARG A 307 -5.67 -14.25 8.86
CA ARG A 307 -4.64 -13.80 7.92
C ARG A 307 -3.30 -13.57 8.64
N ALA A 308 -3.33 -12.96 9.82
CA ALA A 308 -2.15 -12.77 10.65
C ALA A 308 -1.51 -14.10 11.01
N ARG A 309 -2.30 -15.07 11.46
CA ARG A 309 -1.82 -16.43 11.76
C ARG A 309 -1.22 -17.12 10.53
N THR A 310 -1.86 -16.99 9.37
CA THR A 310 -1.35 -17.55 8.11
C THR A 310 0.01 -16.95 7.77
N HIS A 311 0.15 -15.63 7.86
CA HIS A 311 1.41 -14.93 7.64
C HIS A 311 2.50 -15.41 8.59
N PHE A 312 2.22 -15.48 9.89
CA PHE A 312 3.22 -15.91 10.87
C PHE A 312 3.63 -17.37 10.67
N ASN A 313 2.71 -18.27 10.35
CA ASN A 313 3.03 -19.66 10.05
C ASN A 313 3.91 -19.81 8.82
N ALA A 314 3.63 -19.04 7.76
CA ALA A 314 4.40 -19.08 6.52
C ALA A 314 5.86 -18.66 6.74
N TYR A 315 6.11 -17.67 7.58
CA TYR A 315 7.47 -17.26 7.93
C TYR A 315 8.11 -18.12 9.02
N ALA A 316 7.34 -18.67 9.95
CA ALA A 316 7.86 -19.69 10.86
C ALA A 316 8.46 -20.88 10.09
N ALA A 317 7.81 -21.29 9.00
CA ALA A 317 8.32 -22.34 8.10
C ALA A 317 9.58 -21.93 7.33
N SER A 318 9.94 -20.63 7.31
CA SER A 318 11.19 -20.14 6.72
C SER A 318 12.34 -20.04 7.72
N GLN A 319 12.12 -20.39 9.00
CA GLN A 319 13.16 -20.34 10.01
C GLN A 319 14.23 -21.39 9.74
N VAL A 320 15.48 -20.97 9.81
CA VAL A 320 16.64 -21.89 9.72
C VAL A 320 16.70 -22.74 10.99
N THR A 321 16.57 -24.04 10.82
CA THR A 321 16.68 -25.03 11.91
C THR A 321 17.93 -25.88 11.78
N GLU A 322 18.40 -26.05 10.53
CA GLU A 322 19.62 -26.74 10.19
C GLU A 322 20.42 -25.88 9.21
N VAL A 323 21.69 -25.65 9.50
CA VAL A 323 22.58 -24.88 8.64
C VAL A 323 23.16 -25.82 7.60
N PRO A 324 22.90 -25.62 6.30
CA PRO A 324 23.48 -26.44 5.24
C PRO A 324 24.99 -26.22 5.15
N ASN A 325 25.71 -27.21 4.61
CA ASN A 325 27.15 -27.13 4.40
C ASN A 325 27.55 -25.97 3.48
N THR A 326 26.67 -25.56 2.60
CA THR A 326 26.86 -24.41 1.71
C THR A 326 25.88 -23.32 2.11
N LEU A 327 26.41 -22.23 2.64
CA LEU A 327 25.57 -21.07 2.96
C LEU A 327 25.04 -20.42 1.70
N PRO A 328 23.77 -19.94 1.73
CA PRO A 328 23.24 -19.18 0.60
C PRO A 328 24.12 -17.96 0.35
N HIS A 329 24.30 -17.62 -0.90
CA HIS A 329 25.06 -16.44 -1.27
C HIS A 329 24.37 -15.20 -0.65
N PRO A 330 25.10 -14.37 0.09
CA PRO A 330 24.54 -13.13 0.60
C PRO A 330 24.10 -12.28 -0.59
N ALA A 331 22.88 -11.79 -0.54
CA ALA A 331 22.32 -10.89 -1.57
C ALA A 331 22.99 -9.51 -1.53
N GLN A 332 24.30 -9.44 -1.17
CA GLN A 332 24.98 -8.20 -0.88
C GLN A 332 26.41 -8.11 -1.26
N ASP A 333 26.72 -6.89 -1.66
CA ASP A 333 28.04 -6.43 -1.98
C ASP A 333 28.91 -6.31 -0.71
N SER A 334 29.88 -7.17 -0.56
CA SER A 334 30.87 -7.10 0.51
C SER A 334 31.75 -5.85 0.41
N ALA A 335 31.90 -5.26 -0.77
CA ALA A 335 32.63 -4.02 -0.96
C ALA A 335 31.93 -2.81 -0.34
N LEU A 336 30.63 -2.87 -0.18
CA LEU A 336 29.83 -1.84 0.50
C LEU A 336 29.75 -2.04 2.03
N HIS A 337 30.49 -3.00 2.59
CA HIS A 337 30.47 -3.32 4.01
C HIS A 337 29.06 -3.55 4.59
N LEU A 338 28.17 -4.04 3.79
CA LEU A 338 26.81 -4.31 4.20
C LEU A 338 26.77 -5.64 4.99
N ALA A 339 26.41 -5.59 6.26
CA ALA A 339 26.49 -6.70 7.21
C ALA A 339 25.35 -7.72 7.06
N ARG A 340 25.07 -8.17 5.84
CA ARG A 340 24.02 -9.17 5.65
C ARG A 340 24.54 -10.62 5.76
N SER A 341 25.84 -10.83 5.64
CA SER A 341 26.43 -12.16 5.56
C SER A 341 27.25 -12.58 6.78
N VAL A 342 28.09 -11.68 7.29
CA VAL A 342 29.01 -11.94 8.40
C VAL A 342 28.94 -10.78 9.38
N LYS A 343 29.04 -11.09 10.65
CA LYS A 343 29.10 -10.08 11.68
C LYS A 343 30.49 -9.61 11.97
N LYS A 344 30.52 -8.49 12.68
CA LYS A 344 31.67 -7.87 13.30
C LYS A 344 32.61 -8.85 14.01
N TRP A 345 32.08 -9.86 14.70
CA TRP A 345 32.81 -10.89 15.42
C TRP A 345 32.85 -12.27 14.73
N GLY A 346 32.61 -12.30 13.43
CA GLY A 346 32.84 -13.50 12.61
C GLY A 346 31.71 -14.55 12.66
N THR A 347 30.63 -14.32 13.38
CA THR A 347 29.52 -15.26 13.43
C THR A 347 28.65 -15.13 12.20
N PRO A 348 28.30 -16.21 11.49
CA PRO A 348 27.44 -16.15 10.33
C PRO A 348 26.03 -15.70 10.73
N GLN A 349 25.53 -14.67 10.10
CA GLN A 349 24.16 -14.20 10.33
C GLN A 349 23.12 -15.25 9.92
N TYR A 350 23.39 -15.98 8.84
CA TYR A 350 22.61 -17.15 8.45
C TYR A 350 22.99 -18.35 9.31
N SER A 351 22.22 -18.58 10.35
CA SER A 351 22.43 -19.66 11.30
C SER A 351 21.11 -20.09 11.95
N ASN A 352 21.15 -21.14 12.77
CA ASN A 352 19.96 -21.67 13.44
C ASN A 352 19.21 -20.55 14.19
N GLY A 353 17.93 -20.39 13.89
CA GLY A 353 17.04 -19.37 14.44
C GLY A 353 16.76 -18.17 13.53
N TYR A 354 17.55 -17.97 12.49
CA TYR A 354 17.32 -16.93 11.50
C TYR A 354 16.01 -17.17 10.72
N ILE A 355 15.19 -16.16 10.56
CA ILE A 355 13.95 -16.21 9.77
C ILE A 355 14.20 -15.58 8.40
N CYS A 356 14.03 -16.39 7.35
CA CYS A 356 14.35 -15.99 5.99
C CYS A 356 13.31 -15.05 5.38
N ARG A 357 13.73 -14.36 4.34
CA ARG A 357 12.94 -13.36 3.63
C ARG A 357 11.66 -13.92 2.99
N ASN A 358 11.75 -15.10 2.38
CA ASN A 358 10.64 -15.69 1.65
C ASN A 358 9.93 -16.71 2.53
N SER A 359 8.62 -16.64 2.57
CA SER A 359 7.79 -17.64 3.25
C SER A 359 8.11 -19.06 2.75
N HIS A 360 8.06 -20.03 3.66
CA HIS A 360 8.35 -21.45 3.40
C HIS A 360 9.73 -21.79 2.82
N ARG A 361 10.65 -20.84 2.76
CA ARG A 361 11.99 -21.03 2.21
C ARG A 361 13.07 -20.59 3.20
N ASN A 362 13.82 -21.54 3.70
CA ASN A 362 14.88 -21.32 4.68
C ASN A 362 16.28 -21.13 4.07
N ASN A 363 16.38 -20.76 2.80
CA ASN A 363 17.63 -20.67 2.06
C ASN A 363 17.93 -19.29 1.49
N GLN A 364 17.26 -18.23 1.97
CA GLN A 364 17.49 -16.89 1.46
C GLN A 364 17.65 -15.89 2.59
N MET A 365 18.84 -15.36 2.72
CA MET A 365 19.14 -14.25 3.61
C MET A 365 18.59 -12.94 3.09
N HIS A 366 18.28 -12.05 4.03
CA HIS A 366 17.97 -10.65 3.79
C HIS A 366 18.35 -9.82 5.00
N HIS A 367 17.64 -8.71 5.25
CA HIS A 367 17.89 -7.86 6.40
C HIS A 367 17.70 -8.60 7.72
N TYR A 368 18.63 -8.42 8.63
CA TYR A 368 18.57 -9.08 9.95
C TYR A 368 17.45 -8.50 10.82
N ASP A 369 17.19 -7.22 10.72
CA ASP A 369 16.20 -6.50 11.51
C ASP A 369 14.74 -6.88 11.17
N MET A 370 14.50 -7.46 9.99
CA MET A 370 13.19 -8.00 9.64
C MET A 370 12.80 -9.20 10.51
N ASN A 371 13.78 -9.95 11.01
CA ASN A 371 13.55 -11.03 11.94
C ASN A 371 12.98 -10.53 13.27
N LEU A 372 13.50 -9.41 13.74
CA LEU A 372 13.09 -8.78 14.99
C LEU A 372 11.66 -8.23 14.88
N CYS A 373 11.39 -7.53 13.78
CA CYS A 373 10.05 -7.03 13.51
C CYS A 373 9.03 -8.18 13.45
N TYR A 374 9.38 -9.31 12.84
CA TYR A 374 8.51 -10.48 12.78
C TYR A 374 8.16 -10.99 14.19
N ILE A 375 9.13 -11.10 15.09
CA ILE A 375 8.88 -11.56 16.46
C ILE A 375 8.01 -10.54 17.20
N ASP A 376 8.28 -9.25 17.07
CA ASP A 376 7.46 -8.22 17.71
C ASP A 376 6.01 -8.25 17.20
N GLU A 377 5.80 -8.35 15.88
CA GLU A 377 4.48 -8.50 15.27
C GLU A 377 3.74 -9.75 15.77
N LEU A 378 4.45 -10.88 15.91
CA LEU A 378 3.91 -12.13 16.45
C LEU A 378 3.50 -11.99 17.92
N LEU A 379 4.32 -11.33 18.73
CA LEU A 379 3.99 -11.08 20.13
C LEU A 379 2.77 -10.16 20.29
N TRP A 380 2.62 -9.18 19.41
CA TRP A 380 1.40 -8.36 19.36
C TRP A 380 0.18 -9.17 18.94
N HIS A 381 0.32 -10.09 18.00
CA HIS A 381 -0.76 -11.01 17.62
C HIS A 381 -1.24 -11.84 18.81
N PHE A 382 -0.34 -12.34 19.65
CA PHE A 382 -0.70 -13.04 20.88
C PHE A 382 -1.49 -12.16 21.86
N LYS A 383 -1.11 -10.89 21.99
CA LYS A 383 -1.84 -9.93 22.82
C LYS A 383 -3.24 -9.62 22.30
N TRP A 384 -3.40 -9.57 20.97
CA TRP A 384 -4.69 -9.34 20.35
C TRP A 384 -5.64 -10.52 20.50
N THR A 385 -5.13 -11.73 20.33
CA THR A 385 -5.95 -12.93 20.25
C THR A 385 -6.13 -13.64 21.59
N GLY A 386 -5.13 -13.55 22.49
CA GLY A 386 -5.12 -14.32 23.75
C GLY A 386 -5.06 -15.83 23.53
N ASP A 387 -4.69 -16.31 22.34
CA ASP A 387 -4.69 -17.72 21.97
C ASP A 387 -3.43 -18.42 22.51
N LEU A 388 -3.53 -18.97 23.71
CA LEU A 388 -2.43 -19.68 24.38
C LEU A 388 -2.00 -20.94 23.65
N ASP A 389 -2.88 -21.59 22.89
CA ASP A 389 -2.49 -22.77 22.12
C ASP A 389 -1.62 -22.39 20.95
N TYR A 390 -1.94 -21.27 20.28
CA TYR A 390 -1.08 -20.73 19.25
C TYR A 390 0.26 -20.21 19.81
N VAL A 391 0.27 -19.60 20.99
CA VAL A 391 1.52 -19.26 21.70
C VAL A 391 2.39 -20.48 21.89
N ARG A 392 1.82 -21.60 22.40
CA ARG A 392 2.56 -22.86 22.59
C ARG A 392 3.09 -23.41 21.27
N GLN A 393 2.30 -23.34 20.20
CA GLN A 393 2.72 -23.77 18.88
C GLN A 393 3.93 -22.97 18.37
N MET A 394 3.93 -21.65 18.56
CA MET A 394 4.96 -20.75 18.06
C MET A 394 6.16 -20.59 19.00
N TRP A 395 6.06 -21.09 20.24
CA TRP A 395 7.12 -20.95 21.25
C TRP A 395 8.49 -21.48 20.79
N PRO A 396 8.59 -22.64 20.12
CA PRO A 396 9.88 -23.12 19.58
C PRO A 396 10.50 -22.18 18.54
N VAL A 397 9.68 -21.48 17.75
CA VAL A 397 10.16 -20.50 16.76
C VAL A 397 10.77 -19.30 17.48
N ILE A 398 10.07 -18.78 18.51
CA ILE A 398 10.51 -17.64 19.30
C ILE A 398 11.80 -17.95 20.05
N THR A 399 11.82 -19.04 20.80
CA THR A 399 12.99 -19.42 21.63
C THR A 399 14.23 -19.67 20.78
N ARG A 400 14.07 -20.28 19.61
CA ARG A 400 15.18 -20.48 18.67
C ARG A 400 15.68 -19.17 18.10
N HIS A 401 14.78 -18.24 17.81
CA HIS A 401 15.15 -16.92 17.33
C HIS A 401 15.88 -16.11 18.41
N LEU A 402 15.39 -16.10 19.64
CA LEU A 402 16.05 -15.43 20.76
C LEU A 402 17.46 -15.99 21.05
N ALA A 403 17.64 -17.30 20.93
CA ALA A 403 18.97 -17.89 21.02
C ALA A 403 19.89 -17.43 19.88
N TRP A 404 19.36 -17.30 18.67
CA TRP A 404 20.06 -16.72 17.52
C TRP A 404 20.44 -15.26 17.78
N GLU A 405 19.54 -14.46 18.32
CA GLU A 405 19.80 -13.07 18.66
C GLU A 405 20.92 -12.94 19.68
N LYS A 406 20.81 -13.69 20.79
CA LYS A 406 21.80 -13.67 21.86
C LYS A 406 23.18 -14.04 21.32
N LEU A 407 23.29 -15.15 20.59
CA LEU A 407 24.55 -15.59 19.98
C LEU A 407 25.16 -14.54 19.06
N ASN A 408 24.31 -13.82 18.42
CA ASN A 408 24.70 -12.98 17.31
C ASN A 408 24.90 -11.52 17.69
N TYR A 409 24.31 -11.01 18.75
CA TYR A 409 24.28 -9.60 19.12
C TYR A 409 24.62 -9.30 20.59
N ASP A 410 24.77 -10.33 21.42
CA ASP A 410 25.13 -10.19 22.82
C ASP A 410 26.36 -11.08 23.12
N PRO A 411 27.52 -10.81 22.48
CA PRO A 411 28.69 -11.68 22.58
C PRO A 411 29.36 -11.64 23.97
N ASP A 412 29.22 -10.54 24.69
CA ASP A 412 29.78 -10.36 26.07
C ASP A 412 28.77 -10.72 27.14
N ASN A 413 27.53 -11.08 26.74
CA ASN A 413 26.46 -11.52 27.63
C ASN A 413 26.08 -10.47 28.70
N ASP A 414 26.23 -9.19 28.39
CA ASP A 414 25.85 -8.09 29.28
C ASP A 414 24.34 -7.76 29.17
N GLY A 415 23.66 -8.37 28.21
CA GLY A 415 22.24 -8.20 27.95
C GLY A 415 21.90 -7.01 27.09
N LEU A 416 22.88 -6.31 26.59
CA LEU A 416 22.70 -5.30 25.55
C LEU A 416 23.08 -5.89 24.20
N TYR A 417 22.28 -5.64 23.21
CA TYR A 417 22.52 -6.19 21.88
C TYR A 417 23.24 -5.16 21.01
N ASP A 418 24.44 -5.49 20.62
CA ASP A 418 25.19 -4.75 19.59
C ASP A 418 24.51 -4.90 18.24
N ALA A 419 23.73 -3.94 17.85
CA ALA A 419 23.08 -3.93 16.53
C ALA A 419 23.86 -3.09 15.52
N TYR A 420 23.80 -3.50 14.27
CA TYR A 420 24.14 -2.64 13.15
C TYR A 420 23.01 -1.63 12.92
N ALA A 421 23.18 -0.71 11.98
CA ALA A 421 22.10 0.22 11.62
C ALA A 421 20.83 -0.53 11.20
N CYS A 422 19.68 0.01 11.58
CA CYS A 422 18.39 -0.49 11.11
C CYS A 422 18.26 -0.31 9.61
N ILE A 423 18.20 -1.41 8.87
CA ILE A 423 18.14 -1.39 7.41
C ILE A 423 16.81 -0.82 6.91
N TRP A 424 15.73 -1.03 7.63
CA TRP A 424 14.43 -0.49 7.27
C TRP A 424 14.39 1.05 7.22
N ALA A 425 15.35 1.73 7.83
CA ALA A 425 15.45 3.18 7.74
C ALA A 425 16.02 3.63 6.38
N SER A 426 16.95 2.87 5.82
CA SER A 426 17.48 3.09 4.47
C SER A 426 18.33 1.90 4.03
N ASP A 427 18.09 1.38 2.85
CA ASP A 427 18.92 0.34 2.22
C ASP A 427 20.35 0.81 1.93
N ALA A 428 20.58 2.12 1.97
CA ALA A 428 21.87 2.76 1.68
C ALA A 428 22.72 3.05 2.92
N LEU A 429 22.23 2.78 4.14
CA LEU A 429 23.00 3.03 5.34
C LEU A 429 24.10 2.00 5.53
N TYR A 430 25.31 2.49 5.82
CA TYR A 430 26.43 1.64 6.21
C TYR A 430 26.22 1.09 7.62
N TYR A 431 26.55 -0.18 7.82
CA TYR A 431 26.30 -0.93 9.03
C TYR A 431 27.22 -0.62 10.23
N ASN A 432 28.02 0.39 10.17
CA ASN A 432 28.98 0.74 11.22
C ASN A 432 28.44 1.77 12.23
N SER A 433 27.20 2.17 12.11
CA SER A 433 26.61 3.18 12.98
C SER A 433 25.98 2.61 14.24
N GLY A 434 26.58 1.59 14.83
CA GLY A 434 26.07 0.83 15.97
C GLY A 434 25.09 1.56 16.89
N GLY A 435 23.99 0.93 17.15
CA GLY A 435 22.98 1.43 18.08
C GLY A 435 22.14 0.31 18.64
N ALA A 436 22.32 0.06 19.93
CA ALA A 436 21.66 -0.97 20.71
C ALA A 436 20.16 -0.75 20.94
N VAL A 437 19.51 0.16 20.22
CA VAL A 437 18.18 0.67 20.62
C VAL A 437 17.02 -0.24 20.20
N SER A 438 17.21 -1.15 19.25
CA SER A 438 16.12 -2.00 18.73
C SER A 438 15.65 -3.09 19.71
N TYR A 439 16.42 -3.39 20.73
CA TYR A 439 16.25 -4.58 21.56
C TYR A 439 15.62 -4.40 22.92
N THR A 440 15.70 -3.21 23.49
CA THR A 440 15.02 -2.91 24.75
C THR A 440 13.52 -3.19 24.67
N HIS A 441 12.95 -3.14 23.46
CA HIS A 441 11.52 -3.42 23.26
C HIS A 441 11.20 -4.91 23.29
N LEU A 442 12.01 -5.77 22.67
CA LEU A 442 11.82 -7.22 22.69
C LEU A 442 12.06 -7.81 24.08
N ARG A 443 13.08 -7.37 24.79
CA ARG A 443 13.30 -7.79 26.19
C ARG A 443 12.18 -7.38 27.14
N ALA A 444 11.57 -6.23 26.94
CA ALA A 444 10.39 -5.86 27.72
C ALA A 444 9.22 -6.84 27.52
N HIS A 445 9.15 -7.51 26.37
CA HIS A 445 8.16 -8.56 26.11
C HIS A 445 8.54 -9.92 26.70
N GLU A 446 9.82 -10.28 26.76
CA GLU A 446 10.27 -11.50 27.45
C GLU A 446 9.86 -11.51 28.92
N THR A 447 10.01 -10.40 29.61
CA THR A 447 9.63 -10.30 31.05
C THR A 447 8.13 -10.41 31.29
N THR A 448 7.30 -10.13 30.30
CA THR A 448 5.84 -10.28 30.40
C THR A 448 5.33 -11.67 30.05
N LEU A 449 6.12 -12.50 29.39
CA LEU A 449 5.79 -13.91 29.12
C LEU A 449 6.17 -14.86 30.23
N HIS A 450 6.91 -14.41 31.25
CA HIS A 450 7.24 -15.17 32.46
C HIS A 450 6.22 -15.01 33.60
N LEU A 451 5.11 -14.30 33.36
CA LEU A 451 3.95 -14.18 34.24
C LEU A 451 2.78 -14.99 33.69
#